data_784a3c471ffc3e0561894b7a9cac2f96
#
_entry.id   784a3c471ffc3e0561894b7a9cac2f96
#
_cell.length_a   1.000
_cell.length_b   1.000
_cell.length_c   1.000
_cell.angle_alpha   90.00
_cell.angle_beta   90.00
_cell.angle_gamma   90.00
#
_symmetry.space_group_name_H-M   'P 1'
#
loop_
_entity.id
_entity.type
_entity.pdbx_description
1 polymer ?
#
loop_
_entity_poly.entity_id
_entity_poly.type
_entity_poly.pdbx_seq_one_letter_code
_entity_poly.pdbx_strand_id
1 'polypeptide(L)'
;TMYNGLLHSDKRDDFDTSSLRLCMSGGSAMPEELMKKFEEAFDCIILEGYGLSETSPVASFNHPDRERKPGSIGQPIEGVEMKVVDDDGNEVDQGEVGEIVIKGHNVMKGYWNREDATKEAIQDGWFRSGDMGKVDEDGYFFIVDRKKELIIRGGYNVYPREVEEVLYEHPAVQAAAVVGVDDEKMGEEVGAAVVLKKGEEVSEDELRDFVKERVANYKYPRKIWFEDELPMGPTGKILKKEIEVPQEVEAGSAS
;
A
#
# COMPACT_ATOMS: atom_id res chain seq x y z
N THR A 1 -4.29 12.11 2.95
CA THR A 1 -5.51 12.99 3.00
C THR A 1 -5.23 14.29 3.74
N MET A 2 -4.78 14.28 5.02
CA MET A 2 -4.53 15.50 5.82
C MET A 2 -3.50 16.43 5.17
N TYR A 3 -2.34 15.93 4.77
CA TYR A 3 -1.30 16.71 4.10
C TYR A 3 -1.79 17.37 2.82
N ASN A 4 -2.53 16.63 1.99
CA ASN A 4 -3.13 17.18 0.79
C ASN A 4 -4.15 18.29 1.09
N GLY A 5 -4.99 18.08 2.12
CA GLY A 5 -5.95 19.10 2.57
C GLY A 5 -5.29 20.38 3.08
N LEU A 6 -4.20 20.26 3.84
CA LEU A 6 -3.43 21.42 4.32
C LEU A 6 -2.74 22.16 3.19
N LEU A 7 -2.11 21.40 2.27
CA LEU A 7 -1.38 21.97 1.12
C LEU A 7 -2.27 22.82 0.22
N HIS A 8 -3.53 22.40 0.02
CA HIS A 8 -4.50 23.05 -0.86
C HIS A 8 -5.52 23.93 -0.10
N SER A 9 -5.27 24.22 1.17
CA SER A 9 -6.16 25.08 1.96
C SER A 9 -6.01 26.54 1.55
N ASP A 10 -7.12 27.20 1.22
CA ASP A 10 -7.17 28.65 0.93
C ASP A 10 -6.74 29.50 2.15
N LYS A 11 -6.78 28.92 3.34
CA LYS A 11 -6.41 29.57 4.60
C LYS A 11 -4.97 29.28 5.05
N ARG A 12 -4.19 28.58 4.25
CA ARG A 12 -2.82 28.20 4.64
C ARG A 12 -1.97 29.40 5.07
N ASP A 13 -2.06 30.48 4.31
CA ASP A 13 -1.25 31.68 4.52
C ASP A 13 -1.79 32.61 5.64
N ASP A 14 -2.93 32.25 6.24
CA ASP A 14 -3.52 32.97 7.40
C ASP A 14 -2.81 32.60 8.73
N PHE A 15 -1.98 31.56 8.72
CA PHE A 15 -1.32 31.01 9.92
C PHE A 15 0.18 31.07 9.83
N ASP A 16 0.84 31.46 10.92
CA ASP A 16 2.27 31.35 11.06
C ASP A 16 2.68 29.89 11.36
N THR A 17 3.23 29.23 10.36
CA THR A 17 3.71 27.83 10.45
C THR A 17 5.23 27.75 10.58
N SER A 18 5.94 28.85 10.80
CA SER A 18 7.43 28.91 10.83
C SER A 18 8.08 28.07 11.94
N SER A 19 7.31 27.68 12.96
CA SER A 19 7.78 26.77 14.02
C SER A 19 7.65 25.27 13.64
N LEU A 20 6.99 24.95 12.54
CA LEU A 20 6.84 23.56 12.07
C LEU A 20 8.17 23.09 11.48
N ARG A 21 8.77 22.07 12.05
CA ARG A 21 10.07 21.52 11.62
C ARG A 21 10.01 20.06 11.23
N LEU A 22 9.07 19.31 11.79
CA LEU A 22 8.95 17.87 11.64
C LEU A 22 7.49 17.44 11.59
N CYS A 23 7.14 16.68 10.58
CA CYS A 23 5.85 16.04 10.40
C CYS A 23 6.01 14.52 10.34
N MET A 24 4.96 13.80 10.67
CA MET A 24 4.95 12.34 10.66
C MET A 24 3.82 11.83 9.76
N SER A 25 4.12 10.88 8.91
CA SER A 25 3.14 10.18 8.08
C SER A 25 3.16 8.70 8.38
N GLY A 26 1.98 8.09 8.46
CA GLY A 26 1.83 6.66 8.71
C GLY A 26 0.40 6.18 8.48
N GLY A 27 0.21 4.87 8.53
CA GLY A 27 -1.10 4.23 8.31
C GLY A 27 -1.47 4.00 6.86
N SER A 28 -0.87 4.73 5.92
CA SER A 28 -0.87 4.46 4.48
C SER A 28 0.35 5.12 3.84
N ALA A 29 0.81 4.59 2.71
CA ALA A 29 1.91 5.20 1.97
C ALA A 29 1.54 6.63 1.54
N MET A 30 2.52 7.51 1.59
CA MET A 30 2.39 8.89 1.14
C MET A 30 3.01 9.02 -0.26
N PRO A 31 2.31 9.59 -1.25
CA PRO A 31 2.91 9.85 -2.55
C PRO A 31 4.12 10.78 -2.44
N GLU A 32 5.23 10.42 -3.07
CA GLU A 32 6.48 11.17 -2.98
C GLU A 32 6.33 12.64 -3.42
N GLU A 33 5.56 12.87 -4.49
CA GLU A 33 5.27 14.22 -4.98
C GLU A 33 4.50 15.08 -3.96
N LEU A 34 3.56 14.47 -3.22
CA LEU A 34 2.85 15.18 -2.17
C LEU A 34 3.77 15.51 -1.00
N MET A 35 4.66 14.57 -0.65
CA MET A 35 5.66 14.77 0.40
C MET A 35 6.56 15.97 0.05
N LYS A 36 7.17 15.98 -1.15
CA LYS A 36 8.04 17.07 -1.63
C LYS A 36 7.34 18.43 -1.62
N LYS A 37 6.14 18.48 -2.19
CA LYS A 37 5.37 19.74 -2.24
C LYS A 37 4.99 20.27 -0.86
N PHE A 38 4.69 19.37 0.07
CA PHE A 38 4.38 19.77 1.45
C PHE A 38 5.61 20.27 2.19
N GLU A 39 6.74 19.56 2.08
CA GLU A 39 8.02 19.97 2.67
C GLU A 39 8.47 21.34 2.17
N GLU A 40 8.36 21.59 0.86
CA GLU A 40 8.67 22.90 0.26
C GLU A 40 7.72 24.00 0.76
N ALA A 41 6.41 23.71 0.85
CA ALA A 41 5.39 24.70 1.22
C ALA A 41 5.43 25.10 2.70
N PHE A 42 5.89 24.21 3.58
CA PHE A 42 5.88 24.41 5.03
C PHE A 42 7.29 24.47 5.64
N ASP A 43 8.34 24.39 4.85
CA ASP A 43 9.75 24.37 5.30
C ASP A 43 9.99 23.37 6.44
N CYS A 44 9.51 22.15 6.26
CA CYS A 44 9.59 21.08 7.25
C CYS A 44 10.02 19.77 6.60
N ILE A 45 10.34 18.76 7.41
CA ILE A 45 10.57 17.40 6.92
C ILE A 45 9.43 16.47 7.32
N ILE A 46 9.08 15.52 6.44
CA ILE A 46 8.11 14.47 6.74
C ILE A 46 8.85 13.15 6.94
N LEU A 47 8.61 12.50 8.06
CA LEU A 47 9.10 11.15 8.33
C LEU A 47 7.96 10.15 8.17
N GLU A 48 8.17 9.14 7.35
CA GLU A 48 7.25 8.02 7.25
C GLU A 48 7.57 6.96 8.28
N GLY A 49 6.53 6.40 8.86
CA GLY A 49 6.61 5.29 9.80
C GLY A 49 5.54 4.26 9.54
N TYR A 50 5.76 3.08 10.09
CA TYR A 50 4.89 1.94 9.94
C TYR A 50 4.53 1.33 11.30
N GLY A 51 3.31 0.84 11.34
CA GLY A 51 2.83 0.10 12.48
C GLY A 51 1.36 -0.27 12.34
N LEU A 52 0.90 -1.05 13.31
CA LEU A 52 -0.44 -1.60 13.41
C LEU A 52 -0.94 -1.43 14.84
N SER A 53 -2.23 -1.58 15.08
CA SER A 53 -2.77 -1.62 16.44
C SER A 53 -2.09 -2.69 17.28
N GLU A 54 -1.74 -3.80 16.65
CA GLU A 54 -1.04 -4.95 17.21
C GLU A 54 0.42 -4.65 17.62
N THR A 55 0.98 -3.53 17.15
CA THR A 55 2.35 -3.08 17.49
C THR A 55 2.38 -1.78 18.31
N SER A 56 1.28 -1.33 18.88
CA SER A 56 1.07 -0.30 19.92
C SER A 56 1.65 1.10 19.67
N PRO A 57 1.47 1.79 18.56
CA PRO A 57 1.19 1.26 17.23
C PRO A 57 2.43 1.13 16.34
N VAL A 58 3.61 1.64 16.75
CA VAL A 58 4.78 1.85 15.86
C VAL A 58 5.73 0.65 15.89
N ALA A 59 6.16 0.22 14.71
CA ALA A 59 7.18 -0.82 14.54
C ALA A 59 8.47 -0.29 13.88
N SER A 60 8.34 0.59 12.90
CA SER A 60 9.49 1.22 12.24
C SER A 60 9.25 2.69 11.95
N PHE A 61 10.32 3.43 11.75
CA PHE A 61 10.27 4.85 11.43
C PHE A 61 11.51 5.29 10.64
N ASN A 62 11.33 6.25 9.72
CA ASN A 62 12.46 7.01 9.17
C ASN A 62 13.02 7.95 10.24
N HIS A 63 14.32 8.15 10.25
CA HIS A 63 14.99 8.95 11.26
C HIS A 63 15.39 10.34 10.73
N PRO A 64 15.21 11.44 11.49
CA PRO A 64 15.53 12.78 11.01
C PRO A 64 17.03 13.01 10.73
N ASP A 65 17.90 12.28 11.44
CA ASP A 65 19.36 12.43 11.36
C ASP A 65 20.02 11.39 10.44
N ARG A 66 19.22 10.65 9.67
CA ARG A 66 19.69 9.65 8.70
C ARG A 66 19.11 9.95 7.33
N GLU A 67 19.67 9.29 6.32
CA GLU A 67 19.08 9.31 4.98
C GLU A 67 17.64 8.82 5.03
N ARG A 68 16.73 9.56 4.42
CA ARG A 68 15.34 9.16 4.22
C ARG A 68 15.21 8.58 2.83
N LYS A 69 14.72 7.34 2.73
CA LYS A 69 14.49 6.70 1.45
C LYS A 69 13.00 6.83 1.10
N PRO A 70 12.65 7.50 0.00
CA PRO A 70 11.25 7.64 -0.43
C PRO A 70 10.54 6.29 -0.56
N GLY A 71 9.30 6.20 -0.09
CA GLY A 71 8.51 4.99 -0.07
C GLY A 71 8.93 3.95 0.98
N SER A 72 10.01 4.20 1.73
CA SER A 72 10.43 3.36 2.84
C SER A 72 9.62 3.67 4.10
N ILE A 73 9.25 2.62 4.82
CA ILE A 73 8.68 2.72 6.17
C ILE A 73 9.76 2.87 7.27
N GLY A 74 11.02 3.08 6.87
CA GLY A 74 12.15 3.26 7.78
C GLY A 74 12.77 1.97 8.29
N GLN A 75 13.48 2.11 9.40
CA GLN A 75 14.14 1.01 10.13
C GLN A 75 13.38 0.71 11.42
N PRO A 76 13.52 -0.49 12.02
CA PRO A 76 12.89 -0.82 13.29
C PRO A 76 13.22 0.22 14.37
N ILE A 77 12.22 0.56 15.19
CA ILE A 77 12.46 1.42 16.36
C ILE A 77 13.27 0.69 17.44
N GLU A 78 13.83 1.43 18.38
CA GLU A 78 14.65 0.87 19.45
C GLU A 78 13.92 -0.24 20.23
N GLY A 79 14.57 -1.40 20.37
CA GLY A 79 14.01 -2.56 21.07
C GLY A 79 12.95 -3.35 20.27
N VAL A 80 12.83 -3.07 18.99
CA VAL A 80 11.99 -3.81 18.03
C VAL A 80 12.88 -4.46 16.97
N GLU A 81 12.59 -5.72 16.67
CA GLU A 81 13.19 -6.48 15.59
C GLU A 81 12.16 -6.67 14.48
N MET A 82 12.59 -6.53 13.25
CA MET A 82 11.79 -6.80 12.06
C MET A 82 12.60 -7.64 11.08
N LYS A 83 11.94 -8.53 10.37
CA LYS A 83 12.52 -9.30 9.27
C LYS A 83 11.46 -9.64 8.24
N VAL A 84 11.92 -10.09 7.07
CA VAL A 84 11.06 -10.54 5.98
C VAL A 84 11.19 -12.06 5.86
N VAL A 85 10.06 -12.77 5.82
CA VAL A 85 10.04 -14.23 5.82
C VAL A 85 9.17 -14.79 4.70
N ASP A 86 9.50 -16.01 4.28
CA ASP A 86 8.66 -16.81 3.39
C ASP A 86 7.43 -17.40 4.12
N ASP A 87 6.65 -18.21 3.41
CA ASP A 87 5.46 -18.87 3.99
C ASP A 87 5.83 -19.92 5.06
N ASP A 88 7.02 -20.49 4.98
CA ASP A 88 7.54 -21.46 5.96
C ASP A 88 8.15 -20.77 7.19
N GLY A 89 8.28 -19.44 7.18
CA GLY A 89 8.84 -18.63 8.27
C GLY A 89 10.35 -18.47 8.22
N ASN A 90 11.02 -18.92 7.13
CA ASN A 90 12.44 -18.70 6.93
C ASN A 90 12.68 -17.26 6.47
N GLU A 91 13.75 -16.65 6.95
CA GLU A 91 14.16 -15.32 6.50
C GLU A 91 14.59 -15.39 5.04
N VAL A 92 14.06 -14.48 4.21
CA VAL A 92 14.40 -14.38 2.79
C VAL A 92 15.65 -13.52 2.59
N ASP A 93 16.28 -13.64 1.40
CA ASP A 93 17.45 -12.84 1.06
C ASP A 93 17.07 -11.34 0.93
N GLN A 94 18.06 -10.49 1.12
CA GLN A 94 17.92 -9.04 0.98
C GLN A 94 17.35 -8.66 -0.40
N GLY A 95 16.31 -7.81 -0.39
CA GLY A 95 15.63 -7.38 -1.61
C GLY A 95 14.53 -8.33 -2.09
N GLU A 96 14.46 -9.55 -1.59
CA GLU A 96 13.35 -10.46 -1.85
C GLU A 96 12.10 -10.07 -1.09
N VAL A 97 10.94 -10.36 -1.69
CA VAL A 97 9.64 -10.05 -1.11
C VAL A 97 9.13 -11.22 -0.28
N GLY A 98 8.75 -10.95 0.95
CA GLY A 98 8.12 -11.89 1.86
C GLY A 98 7.22 -11.16 2.85
N GLU A 99 6.72 -11.88 3.84
CA GLU A 99 5.91 -11.29 4.90
C GLU A 99 6.78 -10.60 5.94
N ILE A 100 6.46 -9.35 6.30
CA ILE A 100 7.12 -8.64 7.39
C ILE A 100 6.64 -9.22 8.71
N VAL A 101 7.58 -9.68 9.55
CA VAL A 101 7.31 -10.14 10.91
C VAL A 101 8.04 -9.27 11.93
N ILE A 102 7.41 -9.07 13.09
CA ILE A 102 7.80 -8.06 14.07
C ILE A 102 7.90 -8.72 15.45
N LYS A 103 8.97 -8.41 16.17
CA LYS A 103 9.17 -8.84 17.54
C LYS A 103 9.67 -7.69 18.40
N GLY A 104 9.06 -7.48 19.56
CA GLY A 104 9.49 -6.42 20.46
C GLY A 104 8.50 -6.14 21.58
N HIS A 105 8.86 -5.16 22.39
CA HIS A 105 8.07 -4.72 23.54
C HIS A 105 6.74 -4.07 23.13
N ASN A 106 6.63 -3.63 21.90
CA ASN A 106 5.47 -2.99 21.28
C ASN A 106 4.41 -3.99 20.79
N VAL A 107 4.77 -5.27 20.62
CA VAL A 107 3.83 -6.30 20.15
C VAL A 107 2.78 -6.58 21.23
N MET A 108 1.51 -6.62 20.82
CA MET A 108 0.37 -6.92 21.68
C MET A 108 0.51 -8.28 22.38
N LYS A 109 -0.21 -8.46 23.49
CA LYS A 109 -0.29 -9.77 24.17
C LYS A 109 -1.18 -10.78 23.42
N GLY A 110 -2.11 -10.27 22.61
CA GLY A 110 -3.05 -11.08 21.84
C GLY A 110 -4.37 -10.39 21.60
N TYR A 111 -5.22 -11.01 20.79
CA TYR A 111 -6.58 -10.56 20.52
C TYR A 111 -7.52 -10.94 21.66
N TRP A 112 -8.37 -10.01 22.07
CA TRP A 112 -9.31 -10.20 23.16
C TRP A 112 -10.28 -11.36 22.87
N ASN A 113 -10.32 -12.35 23.75
CA ASN A 113 -11.14 -13.57 23.65
C ASN A 113 -10.97 -14.35 22.32
N ARG A 114 -9.81 -14.23 21.67
CA ARG A 114 -9.49 -14.90 20.41
C ARG A 114 -8.10 -15.54 20.49
N GLU A 115 -8.02 -16.64 21.25
CA GLU A 115 -6.75 -17.38 21.42
C GLU A 115 -6.30 -18.04 20.11
N ASP A 116 -7.25 -18.51 19.29
CA ASP A 116 -7.01 -19.08 17.97
C ASP A 116 -6.30 -18.07 17.06
N ALA A 117 -6.90 -16.90 16.88
CA ALA A 117 -6.33 -15.82 16.07
C ALA A 117 -5.00 -15.30 16.65
N THR A 118 -4.85 -15.29 17.98
CA THR A 118 -3.60 -14.89 18.61
C THR A 118 -2.46 -15.87 18.29
N LYS A 119 -2.72 -17.17 18.35
CA LYS A 119 -1.72 -18.22 18.03
C LYS A 119 -1.34 -18.19 16.54
N GLU A 120 -2.29 -17.86 15.67
CA GLU A 120 -2.03 -17.70 14.24
C GLU A 120 -1.16 -16.45 13.98
N ALA A 121 -1.49 -15.33 14.64
CA ALA A 121 -0.79 -14.06 14.44
C ALA A 121 0.56 -13.97 15.13
N ILE A 122 0.77 -14.66 16.28
CA ILE A 122 2.03 -14.61 17.04
C ILE A 122 2.61 -16.03 17.15
N GLN A 123 3.70 -16.24 16.42
CA GLN A 123 4.39 -17.52 16.34
C GLN A 123 5.83 -17.33 16.82
N ASP A 124 6.26 -18.12 17.82
CA ASP A 124 7.60 -18.05 18.43
C ASP A 124 8.04 -16.64 18.84
N GLY A 125 7.06 -15.82 19.28
CA GLY A 125 7.27 -14.44 19.70
C GLY A 125 7.36 -13.43 18.55
N TRP A 126 7.18 -13.86 17.30
CA TRP A 126 7.09 -13.02 16.12
C TRP A 126 5.64 -12.79 15.73
N PHE A 127 5.25 -11.53 15.62
CA PHE A 127 3.94 -11.12 15.09
C PHE A 127 3.98 -11.10 13.57
N ARG A 128 3.10 -11.85 12.94
CA ARG A 128 2.90 -11.88 11.49
C ARG A 128 1.98 -10.72 11.09
N SER A 129 2.54 -9.74 10.40
CA SER A 129 1.81 -8.50 10.09
C SER A 129 0.73 -8.67 9.01
N GLY A 130 0.88 -9.67 8.15
CA GLY A 130 0.09 -9.82 6.93
C GLY A 130 0.43 -8.78 5.86
N ASP A 131 1.51 -8.00 6.04
CA ASP A 131 2.04 -7.07 5.06
C ASP A 131 3.23 -7.70 4.35
N MET A 132 3.19 -7.72 3.02
CA MET A 132 4.29 -8.14 2.17
C MET A 132 5.26 -6.97 2.00
N GLY A 133 6.54 -7.25 2.12
CA GLY A 133 7.56 -6.22 2.01
C GLY A 133 8.93 -6.79 1.68
N LYS A 134 9.89 -5.91 1.60
CA LYS A 134 11.31 -6.22 1.40
C LYS A 134 12.17 -5.31 2.26
N VAL A 135 13.40 -5.74 2.50
CA VAL A 135 14.43 -4.96 3.19
C VAL A 135 15.62 -4.74 2.26
N ASP A 136 16.16 -3.52 2.24
CA ASP A 136 17.34 -3.19 1.45
C ASP A 136 18.65 -3.42 2.22
N GLU A 137 19.79 -3.16 1.56
CA GLU A 137 21.13 -3.34 2.10
C GLU A 137 21.46 -2.45 3.31
N ASP A 138 20.73 -1.33 3.46
CA ASP A 138 20.89 -0.41 4.58
C ASP A 138 19.88 -0.68 5.72
N GLY A 139 19.07 -1.74 5.59
CA GLY A 139 18.09 -2.15 6.59
C GLY A 139 16.79 -1.33 6.59
N TYR A 140 16.49 -0.65 5.50
CA TYR A 140 15.21 0.04 5.32
C TYR A 140 14.16 -0.94 4.77
N PHE A 141 12.99 -0.92 5.38
CA PHE A 141 11.86 -1.74 4.96
C PHE A 141 10.95 -0.97 4.00
N PHE A 142 10.39 -1.70 3.06
CA PHE A 142 9.45 -1.19 2.05
C PHE A 142 8.23 -2.10 2.02
N ILE A 143 7.04 -1.52 2.17
CA ILE A 143 5.78 -2.26 1.97
C ILE A 143 5.53 -2.42 0.48
N VAL A 144 5.29 -3.64 0.06
CA VAL A 144 4.91 -3.98 -1.32
C VAL A 144 3.40 -4.07 -1.43
N ASP A 145 2.75 -4.86 -0.56
CA ASP A 145 1.29 -5.01 -0.55
C ASP A 145 0.79 -5.70 0.73
N ARG A 146 -0.51 -6.01 0.77
CA ARG A 146 -1.12 -6.89 1.77
C ARG A 146 -1.13 -8.33 1.27
N LYS A 147 -0.72 -9.30 2.11
CA LYS A 147 -0.73 -10.73 1.78
C LYS A 147 -2.09 -11.23 1.29
N LYS A 148 -3.16 -10.77 1.94
CA LYS A 148 -4.55 -11.13 1.61
C LYS A 148 -5.12 -10.44 0.36
N GLU A 149 -4.41 -9.45 -0.18
CA GLU A 149 -4.80 -8.72 -1.39
C GLU A 149 -3.99 -9.17 -2.61
N LEU A 150 -3.00 -10.05 -2.39
CA LEU A 150 -2.18 -10.64 -3.43
C LEU A 150 -3.07 -11.41 -4.43
N ILE A 151 -2.90 -11.11 -5.70
CA ILE A 151 -3.59 -11.79 -6.81
C ILE A 151 -2.67 -12.90 -7.32
N ILE A 152 -3.17 -14.13 -7.35
CA ILE A 152 -2.40 -15.28 -7.84
C ILE A 152 -2.87 -15.64 -9.24
N ARG A 153 -2.26 -15.00 -10.23
CA ARG A 153 -2.58 -15.18 -11.64
C ARG A 153 -1.73 -16.26 -12.30
N GLY A 154 -2.31 -17.43 -12.58
CA GLY A 154 -1.58 -18.51 -13.24
C GLY A 154 -0.31 -18.94 -12.50
N GLY A 155 -0.32 -18.86 -11.16
CA GLY A 155 0.83 -19.18 -10.31
C GLY A 155 1.83 -18.02 -10.11
N TYR A 156 1.59 -16.86 -10.71
CA TYR A 156 2.41 -15.66 -10.51
C TYR A 156 1.77 -14.71 -9.51
N ASN A 157 2.56 -14.20 -8.60
CA ASN A 157 2.14 -13.18 -7.65
C ASN A 157 2.06 -11.80 -8.33
N VAL A 158 0.87 -11.21 -8.30
CA VAL A 158 0.65 -9.83 -8.72
C VAL A 158 0.27 -9.02 -7.49
N TYR A 159 1.04 -7.98 -7.23
CA TYR A 159 0.82 -7.06 -6.13
C TYR A 159 -0.05 -5.90 -6.63
N PRO A 160 -1.32 -5.79 -6.18
CA PRO A 160 -2.25 -4.76 -6.62
C PRO A 160 -1.68 -3.36 -6.59
N ARG A 161 -0.95 -3.01 -5.54
CA ARG A 161 -0.39 -1.67 -5.35
C ARG A 161 0.58 -1.26 -6.47
N GLU A 162 1.41 -2.19 -6.97
CA GLU A 162 2.34 -1.92 -8.09
C GLU A 162 1.58 -1.46 -9.35
N VAL A 163 0.43 -2.07 -9.58
CA VAL A 163 -0.43 -1.76 -10.74
C VAL A 163 -1.21 -0.46 -10.51
N GLU A 164 -1.69 -0.26 -9.29
CA GLU A 164 -2.39 0.98 -8.87
C GLU A 164 -1.48 2.21 -9.00
N GLU A 165 -0.22 2.11 -8.56
CA GLU A 165 0.76 3.20 -8.68
C GLU A 165 0.93 3.63 -10.13
N VAL A 166 1.01 2.67 -11.07
CA VAL A 166 1.09 2.97 -12.50
C VAL A 166 -0.21 3.59 -13.03
N LEU A 167 -1.38 3.10 -12.60
CA LEU A 167 -2.66 3.72 -12.97
C LEU A 167 -2.77 5.17 -12.48
N TYR A 168 -2.27 5.48 -11.29
CA TYR A 168 -2.23 6.86 -10.76
C TYR A 168 -1.32 7.81 -11.54
N GLU A 169 -0.33 7.30 -12.29
CA GLU A 169 0.50 8.13 -13.19
C GLU A 169 -0.29 8.63 -14.40
N HIS A 170 -1.40 7.99 -14.75
CA HIS A 170 -2.20 8.41 -15.88
C HIS A 170 -2.96 9.71 -15.58
N PRO A 171 -2.85 10.75 -16.44
CA PRO A 171 -3.40 12.09 -16.15
C PRO A 171 -4.92 12.10 -15.90
N ALA A 172 -5.68 11.21 -16.54
CA ALA A 172 -7.14 11.13 -16.40
C ALA A 172 -7.59 10.38 -15.13
N VAL A 173 -6.72 9.61 -14.47
CA VAL A 173 -7.11 8.79 -13.32
C VAL A 173 -7.13 9.63 -12.04
N GLN A 174 -8.26 9.58 -11.33
CA GLN A 174 -8.45 10.16 -10.00
C GLN A 174 -8.16 9.14 -8.90
N ALA A 175 -8.72 7.94 -9.03
CA ALA A 175 -8.53 6.84 -8.11
C ALA A 175 -8.57 5.50 -8.86
N ALA A 176 -7.85 4.51 -8.35
CA ALA A 176 -7.85 3.17 -8.87
C ALA A 176 -7.76 2.14 -7.73
N ALA A 177 -8.40 1.01 -7.90
CA ALA A 177 -8.25 -0.15 -7.05
C ALA A 177 -8.11 -1.41 -7.89
N VAL A 178 -7.07 -2.17 -7.64
CA VAL A 178 -6.77 -3.42 -8.35
C VAL A 178 -7.16 -4.59 -7.47
N VAL A 179 -7.92 -5.52 -8.04
CA VAL A 179 -8.46 -6.70 -7.36
C VAL A 179 -8.33 -7.96 -8.22
N GLY A 180 -8.27 -9.13 -7.57
CA GLY A 180 -8.40 -10.40 -8.25
C GLY A 180 -9.85 -10.63 -8.71
N VAL A 181 -10.02 -11.08 -9.92
CA VAL A 181 -11.31 -11.50 -10.49
C VAL A 181 -11.20 -12.96 -10.84
N ASP A 182 -12.14 -13.77 -10.40
CA ASP A 182 -12.14 -15.20 -10.65
C ASP A 182 -12.02 -15.51 -12.16
N ASP A 183 -11.13 -16.44 -12.51
CA ASP A 183 -10.85 -16.86 -13.87
C ASP A 183 -10.63 -18.38 -13.94
N GLU A 184 -11.37 -19.06 -14.84
CA GLU A 184 -11.34 -20.53 -14.95
C GLU A 184 -9.95 -21.10 -15.35
N LYS A 185 -9.15 -20.32 -16.08
CA LYS A 185 -7.84 -20.78 -16.60
C LYS A 185 -6.67 -20.35 -15.72
N MET A 186 -6.75 -19.15 -15.15
CA MET A 186 -5.68 -18.53 -14.39
C MET A 186 -5.86 -18.58 -12.88
N GLY A 187 -7.03 -19.08 -12.39
CA GLY A 187 -7.44 -18.98 -11.01
C GLY A 187 -7.97 -17.59 -10.71
N GLU A 188 -7.12 -16.60 -10.82
CA GLU A 188 -7.48 -15.18 -10.77
C GLU A 188 -6.93 -14.42 -11.98
N GLU A 189 -7.67 -13.42 -12.42
CA GLU A 189 -7.24 -12.44 -13.41
C GLU A 189 -7.14 -11.05 -12.76
N VAL A 190 -6.24 -10.21 -13.25
CA VAL A 190 -6.06 -8.86 -12.73
C VAL A 190 -7.17 -7.96 -13.23
N GLY A 191 -7.97 -7.43 -12.31
CA GLY A 191 -9.03 -6.47 -12.55
C GLY A 191 -8.71 -5.09 -11.94
N ALA A 192 -9.22 -4.01 -12.54
CA ALA A 192 -9.05 -2.65 -12.04
C ALA A 192 -10.35 -1.86 -12.11
N ALA A 193 -10.82 -1.40 -10.96
CA ALA A 193 -11.88 -0.40 -10.83
C ALA A 193 -11.24 0.99 -10.85
N VAL A 194 -11.68 1.86 -11.77
CA VAL A 194 -11.04 3.17 -12.01
C VAL A 194 -12.06 4.30 -11.91
N VAL A 195 -11.72 5.34 -11.18
CA VAL A 195 -12.46 6.61 -11.13
C VAL A 195 -11.69 7.64 -11.92
N LEU A 196 -12.34 8.28 -12.87
CA LEU A 196 -11.73 9.34 -13.67
C LEU A 196 -11.87 10.72 -13.01
N LYS A 197 -10.92 11.60 -13.31
CA LYS A 197 -11.04 13.02 -12.93
C LYS A 197 -12.21 13.66 -13.68
N LYS A 198 -12.84 14.63 -13.05
CA LYS A 198 -14.00 15.32 -13.62
C LYS A 198 -13.68 15.95 -14.97
N GLY A 199 -14.41 15.51 -16.01
CA GLY A 199 -14.27 16.01 -17.37
C GLY A 199 -13.19 15.33 -18.20
N GLU A 200 -12.47 14.36 -17.66
CA GLU A 200 -11.55 13.50 -18.39
C GLU A 200 -12.28 12.28 -18.96
N GLU A 201 -11.83 11.82 -20.11
CA GLU A 201 -12.31 10.62 -20.79
C GLU A 201 -11.10 9.80 -21.22
N VAL A 202 -11.16 8.50 -21.02
CA VAL A 202 -10.16 7.52 -21.47
C VAL A 202 -10.83 6.17 -21.64
N SER A 203 -10.40 5.39 -22.62
CA SER A 203 -10.93 4.04 -22.84
C SER A 203 -10.22 3.00 -21.97
N GLU A 204 -10.90 1.86 -21.73
CA GLU A 204 -10.29 0.71 -21.03
C GLU A 204 -9.03 0.21 -21.76
N ASP A 205 -9.05 0.18 -23.10
CA ASP A 205 -7.93 -0.27 -23.92
C ASP A 205 -6.73 0.67 -23.77
N GLU A 206 -6.95 1.99 -23.73
CA GLU A 206 -5.89 2.98 -23.55
C GLU A 206 -5.25 2.85 -22.16
N LEU A 207 -6.05 2.70 -21.10
CA LEU A 207 -5.51 2.45 -19.75
C LEU A 207 -4.78 1.11 -19.66
N ARG A 208 -5.31 0.08 -20.31
CA ARG A 208 -4.68 -1.25 -20.35
C ARG A 208 -3.31 -1.19 -21.03
N ASP A 209 -3.22 -0.53 -22.18
CA ASP A 209 -1.96 -0.39 -22.91
C ASP A 209 -0.97 0.49 -22.13
N PHE A 210 -1.44 1.56 -21.49
CA PHE A 210 -0.63 2.41 -20.63
C PHE A 210 0.05 1.62 -19.50
N VAL A 211 -0.70 0.76 -18.80
CA VAL A 211 -0.15 -0.07 -17.72
C VAL A 211 0.75 -1.17 -18.29
N LYS A 212 0.33 -1.83 -19.38
CA LYS A 212 1.08 -2.92 -20.00
C LYS A 212 2.49 -2.52 -20.44
N GLU A 213 2.71 -1.27 -20.83
CA GLU A 213 4.04 -0.76 -21.18
C GLU A 213 4.97 -0.56 -19.98
N ARG A 214 4.41 -0.54 -18.76
CA ARG A 214 5.12 -0.14 -17.51
C ARG A 214 5.30 -1.25 -16.50
N VAL A 215 4.55 -2.34 -16.64
CA VAL A 215 4.66 -3.51 -15.75
C VAL A 215 4.96 -4.78 -16.52
N ALA A 216 5.36 -5.84 -15.82
CA ALA A 216 5.55 -7.14 -16.44
C ALA A 216 4.24 -7.67 -17.06
N ASN A 217 4.35 -8.39 -18.18
CA ASN A 217 3.20 -8.82 -18.99
C ASN A 217 2.13 -9.62 -18.23
N TYR A 218 2.47 -10.28 -17.13
CA TYR A 218 1.51 -11.02 -16.31
C TYR A 218 0.79 -10.14 -15.28
N LYS A 219 1.22 -8.89 -15.05
CA LYS A 219 0.73 -8.00 -14.00
C LYS A 219 -0.35 -7.00 -14.45
N TYR A 220 -0.34 -6.59 -15.73
CA TYR A 220 -1.28 -5.56 -16.18
C TYR A 220 -2.74 -6.05 -16.12
N PRO A 221 -3.71 -5.16 -15.81
CA PRO A 221 -5.11 -5.53 -15.71
C PRO A 221 -5.66 -5.95 -17.08
N ARG A 222 -6.31 -7.12 -17.12
CA ARG A 222 -7.03 -7.61 -18.29
C ARG A 222 -8.46 -7.11 -18.32
N LYS A 223 -8.98 -6.79 -17.14
CA LYS A 223 -10.34 -6.35 -16.92
C LYS A 223 -10.26 -4.96 -16.28
N ILE A 224 -10.79 -3.94 -16.95
CA ILE A 224 -10.87 -2.57 -16.42
C ILE A 224 -12.33 -2.15 -16.51
N TRP A 225 -12.82 -1.47 -15.51
CA TRP A 225 -14.14 -0.84 -15.50
C TRP A 225 -14.10 0.49 -14.77
N PHE A 226 -15.06 1.34 -15.09
CA PHE A 226 -15.14 2.67 -14.52
C PHE A 226 -16.24 2.75 -13.47
N GLU A 227 -15.94 3.45 -12.39
CA GLU A 227 -16.85 3.73 -11.27
C GLU A 227 -16.96 5.24 -11.04
N ASP A 228 -18.09 5.68 -10.53
CA ASP A 228 -18.26 7.07 -10.11
C ASP A 228 -17.46 7.36 -8.83
N GLU A 229 -17.40 6.39 -7.91
CA GLU A 229 -16.63 6.44 -6.67
C GLU A 229 -16.23 5.04 -6.21
N LEU A 230 -15.11 4.94 -5.49
CA LEU A 230 -14.69 3.69 -4.86
C LEU A 230 -15.17 3.64 -3.40
N PRO A 231 -15.53 2.45 -2.87
CA PRO A 231 -15.93 2.30 -1.48
C PRO A 231 -14.81 2.70 -0.53
N MET A 232 -15.11 3.58 0.42
CA MET A 232 -14.13 4.15 1.35
C MET A 232 -14.47 3.82 2.79
N GLY A 233 -13.49 3.40 3.56
CA GLY A 233 -13.61 3.27 5.01
C GLY A 233 -13.57 4.62 5.73
N PRO A 234 -13.91 4.64 7.04
CA PRO A 234 -13.92 5.88 7.85
C PRO A 234 -12.56 6.60 7.90
N THR A 235 -11.49 5.91 7.62
CA THR A 235 -10.11 6.45 7.58
C THR A 235 -9.70 6.98 6.21
N GLY A 236 -10.60 6.94 5.21
CA GLY A 236 -10.30 7.33 3.82
C GLY A 236 -9.46 6.30 3.05
N LYS A 237 -9.43 5.03 3.49
CA LYS A 237 -8.84 3.92 2.74
C LYS A 237 -9.89 3.25 1.88
N ILE A 238 -9.51 2.88 0.65
CA ILE A 238 -10.36 2.10 -0.25
C ILE A 238 -10.61 0.72 0.36
N LEU A 239 -11.86 0.31 0.41
CA LEU A 239 -12.30 -1.00 0.90
C LEU A 239 -12.38 -1.97 -0.28
N LYS A 240 -11.24 -2.51 -0.72
CA LYS A 240 -11.17 -3.41 -1.90
C LYS A 240 -12.15 -4.58 -1.85
N LYS A 241 -12.48 -5.08 -0.66
CA LYS A 241 -13.46 -6.18 -0.47
C LYS A 241 -14.90 -5.81 -0.81
N GLU A 242 -15.21 -4.50 -0.87
CA GLU A 242 -16.53 -3.98 -1.17
C GLU A 242 -16.64 -3.54 -2.64
N ILE A 243 -15.59 -3.75 -3.44
CA ILE A 243 -15.62 -3.48 -4.87
C ILE A 243 -16.40 -4.60 -5.55
N GLU A 244 -17.49 -4.25 -6.21
CA GLU A 244 -18.29 -5.16 -7.01
C GLU A 244 -17.69 -5.26 -8.41
N VAL A 245 -17.42 -6.50 -8.85
CA VAL A 245 -16.98 -6.75 -10.24
C VAL A 245 -18.22 -6.81 -11.11
N PRO A 246 -18.36 -5.99 -12.17
CA PRO A 246 -19.52 -6.03 -13.05
C PRO A 246 -19.67 -7.41 -13.73
N GLN A 247 -20.92 -7.93 -13.81
CA GLN A 247 -21.19 -9.24 -14.42
C GLN A 247 -20.67 -9.38 -15.86
N GLU A 248 -20.67 -8.28 -16.61
CA GLU A 248 -20.15 -8.24 -17.98
C GLU A 248 -18.63 -8.45 -18.00
N VAL A 249 -17.95 -8.03 -16.96
CA VAL A 249 -16.50 -8.19 -16.75
C VAL A 249 -16.18 -9.63 -16.31
N GLU A 250 -17.01 -10.23 -15.47
CA GLU A 250 -16.91 -11.65 -15.07
C GLU A 250 -17.12 -12.59 -16.28
N ALA A 251 -18.14 -12.32 -17.10
CA ALA A 251 -18.51 -13.15 -18.22
C ALA A 251 -17.53 -13.10 -19.41
N GLY A 252 -16.69 -12.10 -19.52
CA GLY A 252 -15.71 -11.92 -20.59
C GLY A 252 -14.53 -12.91 -20.60
N SER A 253 -14.44 -13.82 -19.63
CA SER A 253 -13.42 -14.87 -19.54
C SER A 253 -13.73 -16.15 -20.35
N ALA A 254 -14.87 -16.21 -21.03
CA ALA A 254 -15.36 -17.43 -21.72
C ALA A 254 -15.18 -17.42 -23.26
N SER A 255 -14.20 -16.64 -23.82
CA SER A 255 -13.95 -16.65 -25.28
C SER A 255 -12.48 -16.92 -25.62
#